data_70d0e34d9c274bf60ca16a7d8fcf6e79
#
_entry.id   70d0e34d9c274bf60ca16a7d8fcf6e79
#
_cell.length_a   1.000
_cell.length_b   1.000
_cell.length_c   1.000
_cell.angle_alpha   90.00
_cell.angle_beta   90.00
_cell.angle_gamma   90.00
#
_symmetry.space_group_name_H-M   'P 1'
#
loop_
_entity.id
_entity.type
_entity.pdbx_description
1 polymer ?
#
loop_
_entity_poly.entity_id
_entity_poly.type
_entity_poly.pdbx_seq_one_letter_code
_entity_poly.pdbx_strand_id
1 'polypeptide(L)'
;MNMIKKYSLILILFLLIPLKSQAFSVQNEQQMYIGCYQNSKQYLGADKAKIYCQCTVNKLSEKFSDDELDIVFKQKPEDIVKDTEFASKFCENKILQ
;
A
#
# COMPACT_ATOMS: atom_id res chain seq x y z
N MET A 1 -43.11 -11.34 10.65
CA MET A 1 -42.95 -10.32 9.62
C MET A 1 -42.01 -9.20 10.06
N ASN A 2 -42.05 -8.73 11.27
CA ASN A 2 -41.14 -7.68 11.74
C ASN A 2 -39.67 -8.13 11.85
N MET A 3 -39.44 -9.43 12.03
CA MET A 3 -38.09 -9.97 12.10
C MET A 3 -37.35 -9.91 10.74
N ILE A 4 -38.09 -10.14 9.64
CA ILE A 4 -37.52 -10.14 8.30
C ILE A 4 -37.09 -8.72 7.89
N LYS A 5 -37.85 -7.71 8.31
CA LYS A 5 -37.51 -6.31 8.07
C LYS A 5 -36.25 -5.87 8.83
N LYS A 6 -36.08 -6.38 10.06
CA LYS A 6 -34.87 -6.12 10.85
C LYS A 6 -33.61 -6.71 10.20
N TYR A 7 -33.70 -7.95 9.75
CA TYR A 7 -32.60 -8.63 9.10
C TYR A 7 -32.26 -8.01 7.74
N SER A 8 -33.28 -7.54 7.02
CA SER A 8 -33.08 -6.84 5.75
C SER A 8 -32.31 -5.54 5.94
N LEU A 9 -32.62 -4.77 7.00
CA LEU A 9 -31.87 -3.54 7.33
C LEU A 9 -30.43 -3.80 7.74
N ILE A 10 -30.18 -4.87 8.49
CA ILE A 10 -28.83 -5.27 8.88
C ILE A 10 -28.03 -5.70 7.66
N LEU A 11 -28.64 -6.45 6.75
CA LEU A 11 -28.02 -6.87 5.48
C LEU A 11 -27.67 -5.67 4.60
N ILE A 12 -28.56 -4.67 4.54
CA ILE A 12 -28.33 -3.44 3.78
C ILE A 12 -27.16 -2.65 4.38
N LEU A 13 -27.08 -2.59 5.72
CA LEU A 13 -25.97 -1.95 6.41
C LEU A 13 -24.64 -2.65 6.15
N PHE A 14 -24.63 -3.99 6.08
CA PHE A 14 -23.45 -4.74 5.69
C PHE A 14 -23.02 -4.50 4.25
N LEU A 15 -23.97 -4.28 3.35
CA LEU A 15 -23.69 -3.96 1.94
C LEU A 15 -23.20 -2.53 1.76
N LEU A 16 -23.48 -1.64 2.71
CA LEU A 16 -23.04 -0.25 2.68
C LEU A 16 -21.67 -0.04 3.32
N ILE A 17 -21.15 -1.03 4.03
CA ILE A 17 -19.76 -1.00 4.51
C ILE A 17 -18.86 -1.17 3.30
N PRO A 18 -18.02 -0.16 2.97
CA PRO A 18 -17.12 -0.32 1.85
C PRO A 18 -16.14 -1.45 2.14
N LEU A 19 -16.30 -2.54 1.42
CA LEU A 19 -15.34 -3.64 1.38
C LEU A 19 -14.04 -3.22 0.69
N LYS A 20 -13.84 -1.95 0.48
CA LYS A 20 -12.60 -1.42 -0.07
C LYS A 20 -11.53 -1.45 0.98
N SER A 21 -10.75 -2.49 0.98
CA SER A 21 -9.39 -2.28 1.43
C SER A 21 -8.72 -1.43 0.37
N GLN A 22 -8.17 -0.28 0.76
CA GLN A 22 -7.32 0.52 -0.13
C GLN A 22 -5.94 -0.11 -0.27
N ALA A 23 -5.71 -1.24 0.39
CA ALA A 23 -4.47 -1.97 0.31
C ALA A 23 -4.25 -2.55 -1.08
N PHE A 24 -3.00 -2.66 -1.49
CA PHE A 24 -2.62 -3.35 -2.71
C PHE A 24 -3.06 -4.81 -2.65
N SER A 25 -3.30 -5.42 -3.81
CA SER A 25 -3.41 -6.85 -3.89
C SER A 25 -2.12 -7.50 -3.37
N VAL A 26 -2.22 -8.72 -2.87
CA VAL A 26 -1.04 -9.48 -2.39
C VAL A 26 0.02 -9.58 -3.49
N GLN A 27 -0.41 -9.77 -4.72
CA GLN A 27 0.48 -9.86 -5.87
C GLN A 27 1.28 -8.56 -6.09
N ASN A 28 0.62 -7.41 -6.04
CA ASN A 28 1.28 -6.12 -6.19
C ASN A 28 2.20 -5.81 -5.03
N GLU A 29 1.80 -6.15 -3.80
CA GLU A 29 2.66 -6.01 -2.63
C GLU A 29 3.96 -6.78 -2.78
N GLN A 30 3.88 -8.04 -3.20
CA GLN A 30 5.05 -8.88 -3.38
C GLN A 30 5.97 -8.35 -4.47
N GLN A 31 5.42 -7.94 -5.59
CA GLN A 31 6.21 -7.40 -6.70
C GLN A 31 6.94 -6.11 -6.30
N MET A 32 6.25 -5.22 -5.62
CA MET A 32 6.85 -3.98 -5.14
C MET A 32 7.91 -4.23 -4.08
N TYR A 33 7.65 -5.16 -3.16
CA TYR A 33 8.61 -5.52 -2.13
C TYR A 33 9.89 -6.10 -2.76
N ILE A 34 9.75 -7.02 -3.69
CA ILE A 34 10.90 -7.65 -4.37
C ILE A 34 11.72 -6.60 -5.09
N GLY A 35 11.09 -5.72 -5.87
CA GLY A 35 11.77 -4.64 -6.58
C GLY A 35 12.49 -3.68 -5.63
N CYS A 36 11.82 -3.29 -4.56
CA CYS A 36 12.39 -2.44 -3.53
C CYS A 36 13.60 -3.11 -2.86
N TYR A 37 13.45 -4.37 -2.45
CA TYR A 37 14.50 -5.11 -1.75
C TYR A 37 15.74 -5.27 -2.61
N GLN A 38 15.59 -5.67 -3.85
CA GLN A 38 16.74 -5.87 -4.75
C GLN A 38 17.52 -4.57 -4.97
N ASN A 39 16.84 -3.45 -5.06
CA ASN A 39 17.49 -2.16 -5.22
C ASN A 39 18.09 -1.62 -3.92
N SER A 40 17.42 -1.85 -2.79
CA SER A 40 17.82 -1.26 -1.52
C SER A 40 18.91 -2.03 -0.79
N LYS A 41 18.97 -3.35 -0.97
CA LYS A 41 19.95 -4.18 -0.23
C LYS A 41 21.39 -3.80 -0.53
N GLN A 42 21.65 -3.27 -1.71
CA GLN A 42 22.99 -2.84 -2.11
C GLN A 42 23.50 -1.65 -1.30
N TYR A 43 22.57 -0.80 -0.84
CA TYR A 43 22.89 0.41 -0.09
C TYR A 43 22.71 0.26 1.41
N LEU A 44 21.70 -0.50 1.81
CA LEU A 44 21.28 -0.58 3.21
C LEU A 44 21.71 -1.87 3.90
N GLY A 45 22.08 -2.90 3.14
CA GLY A 45 22.23 -4.25 3.66
C GLY A 45 20.89 -4.95 3.79
N ALA A 46 20.93 -6.27 3.97
CA ALA A 46 19.73 -7.11 3.91
C ALA A 46 18.69 -6.75 4.99
N ASP A 47 19.13 -6.58 6.25
CA ASP A 47 18.21 -6.38 7.36
C ASP A 47 17.49 -5.02 7.27
N LYS A 48 18.23 -3.96 7.02
CA LYS A 48 17.65 -2.63 6.86
C LYS A 48 16.78 -2.52 5.61
N ALA A 49 17.17 -3.19 4.54
CA ALA A 49 16.39 -3.20 3.31
C ALA A 49 15.02 -3.85 3.52
N LYS A 50 14.94 -4.94 4.29
CA LYS A 50 13.67 -5.58 4.64
C LYS A 50 12.76 -4.62 5.39
N ILE A 51 13.27 -3.96 6.40
CA ILE A 51 12.50 -3.00 7.21
C ILE A 51 12.03 -1.84 6.35
N TYR A 52 12.93 -1.26 5.57
CA TYR A 52 12.65 -0.14 4.70
C TYR A 52 11.58 -0.49 3.65
N CYS A 53 11.72 -1.64 3.01
CA CYS A 53 10.81 -2.03 1.93
C CYS A 53 9.42 -2.44 2.45
N GLN A 54 9.34 -3.14 3.58
CA GLN A 54 8.05 -3.41 4.21
C GLN A 54 7.33 -2.12 4.59
N CYS A 55 8.05 -1.19 5.18
CA CYS A 55 7.52 0.11 5.55
C CYS A 55 7.02 0.88 4.32
N THR A 56 7.84 0.95 3.27
CA THR A 56 7.52 1.71 2.05
C THR A 56 6.30 1.14 1.35
N VAL A 57 6.23 -0.18 1.17
CA VAL A 57 5.10 -0.84 0.54
C VAL A 57 3.82 -0.60 1.36
N ASN A 58 3.89 -0.71 2.68
CA ASN A 58 2.75 -0.46 3.56
C ASN A 58 2.25 0.98 3.45
N LYS A 59 3.16 1.94 3.44
CA LYS A 59 2.79 3.36 3.31
C LYS A 59 2.15 3.67 1.97
N LEU A 60 2.68 3.10 0.90
CA LEU A 60 2.09 3.28 -0.42
C LEU A 60 0.71 2.63 -0.50
N SER A 61 0.53 1.44 0.10
CA SER A 61 -0.77 0.76 0.09
C SER A 61 -1.83 1.47 0.94
N GLU A 62 -1.43 2.24 1.93
CA GLU A 62 -2.36 3.07 2.70
C GLU A 62 -2.94 4.22 1.86
N LYS A 63 -2.15 4.74 0.92
CA LYS A 63 -2.53 5.90 0.13
C LYS A 63 -3.12 5.55 -1.22
N PHE A 64 -2.62 4.51 -1.86
CA PHE A 64 -2.98 4.15 -3.24
C PHE A 64 -3.65 2.80 -3.30
N SER A 65 -4.71 2.71 -4.12
CA SER A 65 -5.25 1.44 -4.60
C SER A 65 -4.37 0.89 -5.73
N ASP A 66 -4.62 -0.35 -6.16
CA ASP A 66 -3.92 -0.94 -7.32
C ASP A 66 -4.06 -0.06 -8.56
N ASP A 67 -5.27 0.44 -8.83
CA ASP A 67 -5.54 1.27 -10.00
C ASP A 67 -4.81 2.61 -9.92
N GLU A 68 -4.81 3.25 -8.76
CA GLU A 68 -4.12 4.50 -8.54
C GLU A 68 -2.61 4.34 -8.67
N LEU A 69 -2.08 3.23 -8.13
CA LEU A 69 -0.66 2.91 -8.23
C LEU A 69 -0.23 2.73 -9.69
N ASP A 70 -1.06 2.07 -10.49
CA ASP A 70 -0.81 1.88 -11.92
C ASP A 70 -0.69 3.22 -12.64
N ILE A 71 -1.56 4.17 -12.30
CA ILE A 71 -1.51 5.53 -12.85
C ILE A 71 -0.21 6.23 -12.44
N VAL A 72 0.18 6.13 -11.17
CA VAL A 72 1.42 6.75 -10.66
C VAL A 72 2.64 6.21 -11.42
N PHE A 73 2.72 4.90 -11.63
CA PHE A 73 3.89 4.29 -12.27
C PHE A 73 3.93 4.45 -13.79
N LYS A 74 2.85 4.94 -14.41
CA LYS A 74 2.85 5.31 -15.84
C LYS A 74 3.37 6.71 -16.10
N GLN A 75 3.61 7.48 -15.05
CA GLN A 75 4.13 8.84 -15.17
C GLN A 75 5.63 8.84 -15.48
N LYS A 76 6.18 10.01 -15.69
CA LYS A 76 7.62 10.21 -15.85
C LYS A 76 8.34 9.84 -14.55
N PRO A 77 9.60 9.34 -14.61
CA PRO A 77 10.34 8.97 -13.41
C PRO A 77 10.39 10.05 -12.34
N GLU A 78 10.52 11.31 -12.72
CA GLU A 78 10.55 12.43 -11.76
C GLU A 78 9.24 12.55 -10.99
N ASP A 79 8.11 12.35 -11.67
CA ASP A 79 6.80 12.43 -11.05
C ASP A 79 6.52 11.23 -10.16
N ILE A 80 7.01 10.05 -10.54
CA ILE A 80 6.92 8.84 -9.70
C ILE A 80 7.64 9.07 -8.38
N VAL A 81 8.87 9.59 -8.44
CA VAL A 81 9.66 9.89 -7.25
C VAL A 81 8.93 10.89 -6.36
N LYS A 82 8.40 11.94 -6.96
CA LYS A 82 7.68 12.99 -6.23
C LYS A 82 6.45 12.45 -5.52
N ASP A 83 5.66 11.64 -6.20
CA ASP A 83 4.41 11.11 -5.65
C ASP A 83 4.64 10.03 -4.59
N THR A 84 5.78 9.37 -4.60
CA THR A 84 6.12 8.30 -3.64
C THR A 84 7.08 8.75 -2.54
N GLU A 85 7.57 9.99 -2.60
CA GLU A 85 8.55 10.52 -1.67
C GLU A 85 8.09 10.49 -0.20
N PHE A 86 6.80 10.72 0.04
CA PHE A 86 6.25 10.69 1.41
C PHE A 86 6.52 9.36 2.10
N ALA A 87 6.42 8.25 1.35
CA ALA A 87 6.67 6.91 1.89
C ALA A 87 8.16 6.68 2.13
N SER A 88 9.00 7.05 1.18
CA SER A 88 10.45 6.92 1.29
C SER A 88 10.99 7.68 2.49
N LYS A 89 10.60 8.93 2.66
CA LYS A 89 11.07 9.76 3.77
C LYS A 89 10.62 9.24 5.13
N PHE A 90 9.37 8.83 5.23
CA PHE A 90 8.85 8.26 6.47
C PHE A 90 9.64 7.00 6.86
N CYS A 91 9.91 6.15 5.88
CA CYS A 91 10.55 4.86 6.13
C CYS A 91 12.06 4.99 6.32
N GLU A 92 12.70 5.97 5.69
CA GLU A 92 14.12 6.30 5.96
C GLU A 92 14.32 6.68 7.43
N ASN A 93 13.42 7.48 7.99
CA ASN A 93 13.51 7.86 9.39
C ASN A 93 13.42 6.65 10.32
N LYS A 94 12.65 5.64 9.95
CA LYS A 94 12.52 4.42 10.75
C LYS A 94 13.80 3.60 10.81
N ILE A 95 14.55 3.51 9.72
CA ILE A 95 15.79 2.73 9.70
C ILE A 95 16.97 3.46 10.33
N LEU A 96 16.86 4.77 10.50
CA LEU A 96 17.88 5.57 11.17
C LEU A 96 17.72 5.55 12.69
N GLN A 97 16.61 5.04 13.18
CA GLN A 97 16.38 4.82 14.60
C GLN A 97 16.97 3.48 15.01
#